data_6505381e0a166f76c0c6dec59b925057
#
_entry.id   6505381e0a166f76c0c6dec59b925057
#
_cell.length_a   1.000
_cell.length_b   1.000
_cell.length_c   1.000
_cell.angle_alpha   90.00
_cell.angle_beta   90.00
_cell.angle_gamma   90.00
#
_symmetry.space_group_name_H-M   'P 1'
#
loop_
_entity.id
_entity.type
_entity.pdbx_description
1 polymer ?
#
loop_
_entity_poly.entity_id
_entity_poly.type
_entity_poly.pdbx_seq_one_letter_code
_entity_poly.pdbx_strand_id
1 'polypeptide(L)'
;CNAKLAFISNERLFKIFIQAADNNKNIKNIITFEKVNYKKKIKKVTYIEEIFKKKENTNKFSIDKKNNDDEACIIYTSGTSGKPKGVVLTHKSILANLEGSIDVFNKSPLKNERFISFLPLSHSYEHTAGQFLPVATSSQIFYAENLEKLFINIKEVNPTIISAVPRLYEAIYKKILNNIFKKNNLIQKLFKINLKLGKTKYEDKKNYRLSDKIIKFLLSLIFDKKIKKIFGSKLKFLISGGGALSYEINIFFESLGIKILQGYGLTET
;
A
#
# COMPACT_ATOMS: atom_id res chain seq x y z
N CYS A 1 -19.06 -1.11 17.56
CA CYS A 1 -17.95 -1.31 18.48
C CYS A 1 -18.08 -0.40 19.70
N ASN A 2 -17.50 -0.82 20.81
CA ASN A 2 -17.53 -0.05 22.08
C ASN A 2 -16.33 0.92 22.17
N ALA A 3 -16.07 1.68 21.11
CA ALA A 3 -14.95 2.63 21.10
C ALA A 3 -15.12 3.70 22.18
N LYS A 4 -14.06 3.96 22.94
CA LYS A 4 -14.01 4.96 24.01
C LYS A 4 -13.35 6.26 23.59
N LEU A 5 -12.50 6.19 22.58
CA LEU A 5 -11.69 7.26 22.03
C LEU A 5 -11.82 7.29 20.51
N ALA A 6 -11.88 8.48 19.91
CA ALA A 6 -11.87 8.67 18.48
C ALA A 6 -10.74 9.63 18.08
N PHE A 7 -10.06 9.32 16.97
CA PHE A 7 -9.11 10.23 16.31
C PHE A 7 -9.73 10.73 15.01
N ILE A 8 -9.69 12.05 14.79
CA ILE A 8 -10.34 12.69 13.65
C ILE A 8 -9.35 13.65 12.97
N SER A 9 -9.14 13.45 11.69
CA SER A 9 -8.08 14.15 10.96
C SER A 9 -8.39 15.63 10.69
N ASN A 10 -9.63 16.00 10.38
CA ASN A 10 -9.97 17.36 9.98
C ASN A 10 -11.35 17.82 10.45
N GLU A 11 -11.62 19.11 10.33
CA GLU A 11 -12.89 19.72 10.79
C GLU A 11 -14.10 19.18 10.05
N ARG A 12 -13.99 18.86 8.75
CA ARG A 12 -15.10 18.31 7.95
C ARG A 12 -15.54 16.97 8.51
N LEU A 13 -14.58 16.06 8.76
CA LEU A 13 -14.87 14.75 9.35
C LEU A 13 -15.37 14.87 10.78
N PHE A 14 -14.87 15.85 11.53
CA PHE A 14 -15.38 16.13 12.87
C PHE A 14 -16.87 16.48 12.87
N LYS A 15 -17.33 17.33 11.99
CA LYS A 15 -18.75 17.72 11.86
C LYS A 15 -19.64 16.51 11.56
N ILE A 16 -19.21 15.63 10.68
CA ILE A 16 -19.94 14.38 10.35
C ILE A 16 -19.94 13.43 11.54
N PHE A 17 -18.77 13.23 12.13
CA PHE A 17 -18.61 12.30 13.25
C PHE A 17 -19.42 12.71 14.47
N ILE A 18 -19.42 13.99 14.85
CA ILE A 18 -20.08 14.46 16.05
C ILE A 18 -21.61 14.29 15.97
N GLN A 19 -22.19 14.44 14.77
CA GLN A 19 -23.62 14.18 14.57
C GLN A 19 -24.01 12.73 14.89
N ALA A 20 -23.15 11.78 14.46
CA ALA A 20 -23.36 10.35 14.73
C ALA A 20 -22.98 9.96 16.18
N ALA A 21 -22.02 10.65 16.78
CA ALA A 21 -21.46 10.34 18.09
C ALA A 21 -22.21 11.01 19.26
N ASP A 22 -23.02 12.05 19.02
CA ASP A 22 -23.72 12.78 20.08
C ASP A 22 -24.57 11.84 20.99
N ASN A 23 -25.22 10.86 20.38
CA ASN A 23 -26.05 9.87 21.10
C ASN A 23 -25.23 8.65 21.59
N ASN A 24 -23.96 8.54 21.27
CA ASN A 24 -23.12 7.41 21.68
C ASN A 24 -22.42 7.71 23.01
N LYS A 25 -22.91 7.10 24.09
CA LYS A 25 -22.36 7.27 25.43
C LYS A 25 -20.97 6.67 25.67
N ASN A 26 -20.53 5.73 24.80
CA ASN A 26 -19.26 5.05 24.97
C ASN A 26 -18.08 5.95 24.57
N ILE A 27 -18.22 6.77 23.52
CA ILE A 27 -17.18 7.68 23.08
C ILE A 27 -17.15 8.89 24.01
N LYS A 28 -16.12 8.96 24.86
CA LYS A 28 -15.94 10.04 25.83
C LYS A 28 -14.93 11.08 25.38
N ASN A 29 -13.91 10.66 24.66
CA ASN A 29 -12.79 11.48 24.24
C ASN A 29 -12.65 11.48 22.72
N ILE A 30 -12.36 12.65 22.16
CA ILE A 30 -12.08 12.84 20.73
C ILE A 30 -10.76 13.60 20.63
N ILE A 31 -9.81 13.07 19.85
CA ILE A 31 -8.57 13.75 19.53
C ILE A 31 -8.65 14.22 18.07
N THR A 32 -8.40 15.50 17.84
CA THR A 32 -8.42 16.09 16.50
C THR A 32 -7.02 16.48 16.06
N PHE A 33 -6.72 16.27 14.77
CA PHE A 33 -5.44 16.69 14.16
C PHE A 33 -5.47 18.14 13.67
N GLU A 34 -6.67 18.72 13.54
CA GLU A 34 -6.89 20.15 13.29
C GLU A 34 -7.63 20.77 14.47
N LYS A 35 -7.46 22.07 14.67
CA LYS A 35 -8.26 22.81 15.66
C LYS A 35 -9.70 22.88 15.16
N VAL A 36 -10.63 22.44 15.99
CA VAL A 36 -12.07 22.44 15.71
C VAL A 36 -12.82 23.28 16.73
N ASN A 37 -13.87 23.98 16.26
CA ASN A 37 -14.76 24.73 17.15
C ASN A 37 -15.91 23.83 17.63
N TYR A 38 -15.84 23.35 18.86
CA TYR A 38 -16.86 22.50 19.47
C TYR A 38 -17.51 23.17 20.65
N LYS A 39 -18.73 23.70 20.45
CA LYS A 39 -19.47 24.47 21.45
C LYS A 39 -20.27 23.64 22.44
N LYS A 40 -20.72 22.43 22.06
CA LYS A 40 -21.69 21.64 22.88
C LYS A 40 -21.11 21.03 24.16
N LYS A 41 -19.79 20.88 24.28
CA LYS A 41 -19.07 20.33 25.45
C LYS A 41 -19.58 18.96 25.99
N ILE A 42 -20.36 18.22 25.22
CA ILE A 42 -20.86 16.88 25.61
C ILE A 42 -19.74 15.86 25.68
N LYS A 43 -18.72 16.05 24.84
CA LYS A 43 -17.54 15.20 24.74
C LYS A 43 -16.27 16.00 24.99
N LYS A 44 -15.25 15.34 25.54
CA LYS A 44 -13.93 15.98 25.67
C LYS A 44 -13.23 15.96 24.33
N VAL A 45 -13.05 17.11 23.72
CA VAL A 45 -12.31 17.28 22.45
C VAL A 45 -10.96 17.90 22.78
N THR A 46 -9.87 17.27 22.32
CA THR A 46 -8.49 17.70 22.55
C THR A 46 -7.77 17.79 21.22
N TYR A 47 -7.09 18.90 20.98
CA TYR A 47 -6.21 19.04 19.81
C TYR A 47 -4.91 18.28 20.04
N ILE A 48 -4.44 17.54 19.04
CA ILE A 48 -3.29 16.62 19.16
C ILE A 48 -2.03 17.31 19.71
N GLU A 49 -1.75 18.56 19.30
CA GLU A 49 -0.58 19.29 19.79
C GLU A 49 -0.66 19.62 21.29
N GLU A 50 -1.85 19.72 21.86
CA GLU A 50 -2.00 19.93 23.29
C GLU A 50 -1.55 18.71 24.09
N ILE A 51 -1.66 17.51 23.48
CA ILE A 51 -1.17 16.27 24.08
C ILE A 51 0.35 16.26 24.07
N PHE A 52 0.98 16.62 22.94
CA PHE A 52 2.45 16.67 22.82
C PHE A 52 3.10 17.74 23.69
N LYS A 53 2.40 18.82 24.01
CA LYS A 53 2.90 19.87 24.91
C LYS A 53 2.87 19.50 26.38
N LYS A 54 2.10 18.47 26.78
CA LYS A 54 2.10 17.99 28.17
C LYS A 54 3.41 17.28 28.44
N LYS A 55 4.11 17.72 29.51
CA LYS A 55 5.28 17.00 30.03
C LYS A 55 4.84 15.58 30.38
N GLU A 56 5.56 14.60 29.90
CA GLU A 56 5.30 13.19 30.17
C GLU A 56 5.37 12.95 31.68
N ASN A 57 4.27 12.47 32.25
CA ASN A 57 4.35 11.72 33.49
C ASN A 57 4.92 10.35 33.10
N THR A 58 6.17 10.09 33.44
CA THR A 58 6.87 8.82 33.18
C THR A 58 6.33 7.69 34.08
N ASN A 59 5.03 7.62 34.25
CA ASN A 59 4.41 6.45 34.87
C ASN A 59 4.67 5.24 34.00
N LYS A 60 5.30 4.23 34.57
CA LYS A 60 5.58 2.96 33.91
C LYS A 60 4.29 2.43 33.29
N PHE A 61 4.19 2.44 31.97
CA PHE A 61 3.13 1.75 31.26
C PHE A 61 3.33 0.24 31.48
N SER A 62 2.37 -0.42 32.10
CA SER A 62 2.30 -1.86 32.08
C SER A 62 1.66 -2.28 30.76
N ILE A 63 2.39 -3.05 29.96
CA ILE A 63 1.81 -3.68 28.79
C ILE A 63 1.16 -4.98 29.26
N ASP A 64 -0.16 -5.05 29.20
CA ASP A 64 -0.87 -6.30 29.46
C ASP A 64 -0.41 -7.37 28.46
N LYS A 65 -0.07 -8.54 28.97
CA LYS A 65 0.20 -9.68 28.08
C LYS A 65 -1.08 -10.03 27.33
N LYS A 66 -0.98 -10.01 25.99
CA LYS A 66 -2.05 -10.42 25.10
C LYS A 66 -1.82 -11.84 24.60
N ASN A 67 -2.91 -12.59 24.44
CA ASN A 67 -2.86 -13.91 23.82
C ASN A 67 -3.06 -13.77 22.32
N ASN A 68 -2.59 -14.76 21.58
CA ASN A 68 -2.72 -14.78 20.12
C ASN A 68 -4.18 -14.74 19.66
N ASP A 69 -5.10 -15.30 20.42
CA ASP A 69 -6.52 -15.37 20.09
C ASP A 69 -7.31 -14.12 20.57
N ASP A 70 -6.67 -13.17 21.29
CA ASP A 70 -7.29 -11.90 21.65
C ASP A 70 -7.58 -11.06 20.40
N GLU A 71 -8.67 -10.28 20.46
CA GLU A 71 -9.07 -9.34 19.42
C GLU A 71 -8.03 -8.22 19.29
N ALA A 72 -7.45 -8.07 18.10
CA ALA A 72 -6.45 -7.04 17.80
C ALA A 72 -7.10 -5.77 17.23
N CYS A 73 -7.99 -5.94 16.24
CA CYS A 73 -8.67 -4.81 15.61
C CYS A 73 -9.99 -5.22 14.95
N ILE A 74 -10.82 -4.22 14.65
CA ILE A 74 -12.04 -4.38 13.87
C ILE A 74 -11.92 -3.52 12.62
N ILE A 75 -12.01 -4.15 11.44
CA ILE A 75 -11.99 -3.46 10.15
C ILE A 75 -13.39 -3.49 9.57
N TYR A 76 -13.96 -2.32 9.28
CA TYR A 76 -15.28 -2.22 8.68
C TYR A 76 -15.21 -2.33 7.17
N THR A 77 -16.01 -3.23 6.60
CA THR A 77 -16.21 -3.39 5.15
C THR A 77 -17.60 -2.90 4.76
N SER A 78 -17.79 -2.50 3.49
CA SER A 78 -19.08 -2.00 2.98
C SER A 78 -20.21 -3.04 3.03
N GLY A 79 -19.87 -4.34 3.13
CA GLY A 79 -20.83 -5.43 3.12
C GLY A 79 -21.65 -5.52 1.83
N THR A 80 -22.00 -6.71 1.39
CA THR A 80 -22.81 -6.95 0.17
C THR A 80 -24.26 -6.46 0.31
N SER A 81 -24.77 -6.33 1.54
CA SER A 81 -26.11 -5.84 1.85
C SER A 81 -26.22 -4.34 2.06
N GLY A 82 -25.16 -3.57 1.78
CA GLY A 82 -25.13 -2.12 1.97
C GLY A 82 -24.96 -1.64 3.42
N LYS A 83 -25.01 -2.55 4.41
CA LYS A 83 -24.71 -2.23 5.81
C LYS A 83 -23.26 -2.58 6.12
N PRO A 84 -22.49 -1.66 6.73
CA PRO A 84 -21.10 -1.95 7.12
C PRO A 84 -21.02 -3.14 8.07
N LYS A 85 -20.09 -4.07 7.78
CA LYS A 85 -19.77 -5.21 8.64
C LYS A 85 -18.43 -4.98 9.31
N GLY A 86 -18.36 -5.16 10.63
CA GLY A 86 -17.11 -5.12 11.38
C GLY A 86 -16.47 -6.51 11.42
N VAL A 87 -15.37 -6.67 10.71
CA VAL A 87 -14.56 -7.89 10.72
C VAL A 87 -13.59 -7.81 11.88
N VAL A 88 -13.68 -8.75 12.80
CA VAL A 88 -12.80 -8.87 13.97
C VAL A 88 -11.58 -9.68 13.58
N LEU A 89 -10.40 -9.08 13.72
CA LEU A 89 -9.11 -9.74 13.48
C LEU A 89 -8.40 -9.97 14.81
N THR A 90 -7.89 -11.19 15.02
CA THR A 90 -7.07 -11.53 16.18
C THR A 90 -5.60 -11.25 15.94
N HIS A 91 -4.80 -11.19 17.01
CA HIS A 91 -3.34 -11.11 16.85
C HIS A 91 -2.79 -12.28 16.04
N LYS A 92 -3.32 -13.49 16.25
CA LYS A 92 -2.94 -14.71 15.53
C LYS A 92 -3.15 -14.59 14.01
N SER A 93 -4.32 -14.10 13.58
CA SER A 93 -4.62 -13.96 12.15
C SER A 93 -3.68 -12.98 11.46
N ILE A 94 -3.36 -11.86 12.12
CA ILE A 94 -2.41 -10.87 11.61
C ILE A 94 -1.00 -11.45 11.53
N LEU A 95 -0.52 -12.12 12.60
CA LEU A 95 0.82 -12.72 12.64
C LEU A 95 0.98 -13.83 11.61
N ALA A 96 0.00 -14.74 11.45
CA ALA A 96 0.04 -15.80 10.46
C ALA A 96 0.13 -15.25 9.02
N ASN A 97 -0.61 -14.17 8.74
CA ASN A 97 -0.55 -13.50 7.44
C ASN A 97 0.82 -12.85 7.20
N LEU A 98 1.43 -12.27 8.23
CA LEU A 98 2.79 -11.71 8.15
C LEU A 98 3.84 -12.79 7.92
N GLU A 99 3.77 -13.91 8.64
CA GLU A 99 4.67 -15.05 8.46
C GLU A 99 4.60 -15.56 7.01
N GLY A 100 3.41 -15.82 6.49
CA GLY A 100 3.22 -16.21 5.09
C GLY A 100 3.73 -15.17 4.10
N SER A 101 3.55 -13.88 4.40
CA SER A 101 4.07 -12.80 3.55
C SER A 101 5.60 -12.75 3.56
N ILE A 102 6.25 -12.97 4.69
CA ILE A 102 7.71 -13.00 4.83
C ILE A 102 8.30 -14.22 4.11
N ASP A 103 7.63 -15.37 4.20
CA ASP A 103 8.07 -16.62 3.54
C ASP A 103 8.19 -16.49 2.02
N VAL A 104 7.36 -15.67 1.39
CA VAL A 104 7.47 -15.36 -0.05
C VAL A 104 8.86 -14.78 -0.39
N PHE A 105 9.50 -14.12 0.57
CA PHE A 105 10.81 -13.47 0.39
C PHE A 105 11.99 -14.30 0.93
N ASN A 106 11.80 -15.55 1.32
CA ASN A 106 12.87 -16.39 1.88
C ASN A 106 14.12 -16.47 1.00
N LYS A 107 13.97 -16.48 -0.33
CA LYS A 107 15.09 -16.48 -1.29
C LYS A 107 15.78 -15.12 -1.43
N SER A 108 15.15 -14.04 -0.98
CA SER A 108 15.67 -12.67 -1.02
C SER A 108 15.08 -11.91 0.16
N PRO A 109 15.62 -12.14 1.38
CA PRO A 109 15.05 -11.57 2.61
C PRO A 109 14.96 -10.05 2.55
N LEU A 110 13.83 -9.53 3.01
CA LEU A 110 13.61 -8.10 3.14
C LEU A 110 14.46 -7.56 4.28
N LYS A 111 15.33 -6.60 3.99
CA LYS A 111 16.15 -5.90 4.98
C LYS A 111 16.30 -4.44 4.60
N ASN A 112 15.99 -3.54 5.53
CA ASN A 112 16.13 -2.10 5.32
C ASN A 112 15.42 -1.61 4.06
N GLU A 113 14.26 -2.20 3.74
CA GLU A 113 13.47 -1.82 2.59
C GLU A 113 12.80 -0.46 2.82
N ARG A 114 12.39 0.17 1.73
CA ARG A 114 11.68 1.45 1.74
C ARG A 114 10.32 1.24 1.11
N PHE A 115 9.29 1.30 1.93
CA PHE A 115 7.90 1.21 1.51
C PHE A 115 7.30 2.60 1.36
N ILE A 116 6.43 2.79 0.36
CA ILE A 116 5.59 3.97 0.27
C ILE A 116 4.14 3.58 0.51
N SER A 117 3.52 4.19 1.52
CA SER A 117 2.14 3.97 1.94
C SER A 117 1.27 5.09 1.39
N PHE A 118 0.22 4.76 0.66
CA PHE A 118 -0.72 5.72 0.06
C PHE A 118 -2.16 5.19 -0.05
N LEU A 119 -2.38 3.93 0.23
CA LEU A 119 -3.71 3.36 0.31
C LEU A 119 -4.34 3.69 1.67
N PRO A 120 -5.68 3.60 1.81
CA PRO A 120 -6.34 3.84 3.09
C PRO A 120 -5.84 2.87 4.17
N LEU A 121 -5.32 3.41 5.28
CA LEU A 121 -4.80 2.60 6.40
C LEU A 121 -5.86 1.73 7.07
N SER A 122 -7.14 2.07 6.91
CA SER A 122 -8.28 1.28 7.38
C SER A 122 -8.59 0.05 6.52
N HIS A 123 -7.95 -0.10 5.36
CA HIS A 123 -8.14 -1.26 4.50
C HIS A 123 -7.18 -2.37 4.90
N SER A 124 -7.67 -3.61 5.05
CA SER A 124 -6.87 -4.77 5.49
C SER A 124 -5.59 -4.98 4.69
N TYR A 125 -5.64 -4.78 3.38
CA TYR A 125 -4.47 -4.92 2.52
C TYR A 125 -3.35 -3.91 2.88
N GLU A 126 -3.68 -2.61 3.03
CA GLU A 126 -2.68 -1.61 3.41
C GLU A 126 -2.23 -1.80 4.85
N HIS A 127 -3.15 -2.20 5.74
CA HIS A 127 -2.86 -2.50 7.12
C HIS A 127 -1.77 -3.60 7.25
N THR A 128 -1.88 -4.66 6.44
CA THR A 128 -0.91 -5.76 6.43
C THR A 128 0.33 -5.42 5.61
N ALA A 129 0.17 -5.11 4.32
CA ALA A 129 1.29 -4.97 3.39
C ALA A 129 2.02 -3.63 3.49
N GLY A 130 1.34 -2.56 3.91
CA GLY A 130 1.89 -1.21 4.02
C GLY A 130 2.33 -0.82 5.42
N GLN A 131 1.84 -1.51 6.47
CA GLN A 131 2.16 -1.18 7.86
C GLN A 131 2.84 -2.34 8.59
N PHE A 132 2.19 -3.46 8.78
CA PHE A 132 2.73 -4.54 9.59
C PHE A 132 3.93 -5.25 8.94
N LEU A 133 3.88 -5.52 7.64
CA LEU A 133 4.99 -6.16 6.93
C LEU A 133 6.28 -5.32 6.99
N PRO A 134 6.27 -4.01 6.71
CA PRO A 134 7.46 -3.18 6.89
C PRO A 134 7.98 -3.20 8.33
N VAL A 135 7.11 -3.11 9.34
CA VAL A 135 7.52 -3.17 10.75
C VAL A 135 8.16 -4.51 11.08
N ALA A 136 7.54 -5.62 10.69
CA ALA A 136 8.05 -6.98 10.93
C ALA A 136 9.39 -7.25 10.24
N THR A 137 9.68 -6.55 9.15
CA THR A 137 10.94 -6.68 8.39
C THR A 137 11.96 -5.56 8.69
N SER A 138 11.74 -4.77 9.75
CA SER A 138 12.59 -3.62 10.12
C SER A 138 12.84 -2.66 8.96
N SER A 139 11.81 -2.42 8.16
CA SER A 139 11.83 -1.56 6.98
C SER A 139 11.28 -0.17 7.28
N GLN A 140 11.56 0.80 6.41
CA GLN A 140 11.08 2.16 6.54
C GLN A 140 9.73 2.33 5.85
N ILE A 141 8.82 3.08 6.47
CA ILE A 141 7.52 3.45 5.90
C ILE A 141 7.53 4.96 5.61
N PHE A 142 7.21 5.32 4.39
CA PHE A 142 7.03 6.70 3.94
C PHE A 142 5.58 6.90 3.53
N TYR A 143 4.90 7.87 4.13
CA TYR A 143 3.52 8.19 3.79
C TYR A 143 3.47 9.21 2.66
N ALA A 144 2.76 8.89 1.58
CA ALA A 144 2.52 9.83 0.51
C ALA A 144 1.53 10.92 0.96
N GLU A 145 1.71 12.15 0.48
CA GLU A 145 0.84 13.26 0.82
C GLU A 145 -0.60 13.03 0.32
N ASN A 146 -0.74 12.59 -0.92
CA ASN A 146 -1.99 12.23 -1.57
C ASN A 146 -1.73 11.49 -2.89
N LEU A 147 -2.79 10.98 -3.54
CA LEU A 147 -2.66 10.25 -4.81
C LEU A 147 -2.15 11.11 -5.97
N GLU A 148 -2.46 12.40 -5.99
CA GLU A 148 -2.03 13.32 -7.06
C GLU A 148 -0.52 13.53 -7.03
N LYS A 149 0.06 13.61 -5.83
CA LYS A 149 1.50 13.77 -5.61
C LYS A 149 2.28 12.44 -5.54
N LEU A 150 1.60 11.31 -5.63
CA LEU A 150 2.22 9.98 -5.45
C LEU A 150 3.50 9.81 -6.27
N PHE A 151 3.50 10.17 -7.54
CA PHE A 151 4.70 10.03 -8.38
C PHE A 151 5.83 11.00 -8.03
N ILE A 152 5.52 12.14 -7.42
CA ILE A 152 6.51 13.07 -6.87
C ILE A 152 7.12 12.42 -5.63
N ASN A 153 6.29 11.96 -4.71
CA ASN A 153 6.74 11.29 -3.49
C ASN A 153 7.53 10.00 -3.79
N ILE A 154 7.16 9.22 -4.81
CA ILE A 154 7.94 8.05 -5.27
C ILE A 154 9.37 8.47 -5.68
N LYS A 155 9.54 9.59 -6.36
CA LYS A 155 10.88 10.07 -6.75
C LYS A 155 11.71 10.54 -5.56
N GLU A 156 11.10 11.21 -4.60
CA GLU A 156 11.72 11.69 -3.37
C GLU A 156 12.12 10.52 -2.45
N VAL A 157 11.19 9.62 -2.20
CA VAL A 157 11.38 8.44 -1.34
C VAL A 157 12.31 7.43 -1.99
N ASN A 158 12.21 7.25 -3.31
CA ASN A 158 12.91 6.21 -4.07
C ASN A 158 12.70 4.81 -3.45
N PRO A 159 11.45 4.32 -3.38
CA PRO A 159 11.08 3.11 -2.67
C PRO A 159 11.67 1.86 -3.30
N THR A 160 11.87 0.82 -2.50
CA THR A 160 12.27 -0.50 -2.96
C THR A 160 11.07 -1.42 -3.19
N ILE A 161 9.97 -1.16 -2.48
CA ILE A 161 8.72 -1.90 -2.57
C ILE A 161 7.55 -0.92 -2.63
N ILE A 162 6.62 -1.18 -3.55
CA ILE A 162 5.38 -0.42 -3.69
C ILE A 162 4.21 -1.40 -3.68
N SER A 163 3.33 -1.28 -2.69
CA SER A 163 2.08 -2.02 -2.61
C SER A 163 0.96 -1.17 -3.20
N ALA A 164 0.22 -1.73 -4.17
CA ALA A 164 -0.85 -0.99 -4.85
C ALA A 164 -2.01 -1.90 -5.29
N VAL A 165 -3.11 -1.27 -5.65
CA VAL A 165 -4.26 -1.97 -6.24
C VAL A 165 -4.11 -2.04 -7.77
N PRO A 166 -4.76 -3.01 -8.46
CA PRO A 166 -4.67 -3.20 -9.91
C PRO A 166 -4.91 -1.93 -10.73
N ARG A 167 -5.86 -1.08 -10.32
CA ARG A 167 -6.19 0.17 -11.01
C ARG A 167 -4.99 1.12 -11.18
N LEU A 168 -4.05 1.15 -10.22
CA LEU A 168 -2.84 1.97 -10.36
C LEU A 168 -1.95 1.42 -11.47
N TYR A 169 -1.76 0.11 -11.53
CA TYR A 169 -0.94 -0.53 -12.57
C TYR A 169 -1.57 -0.38 -13.94
N GLU A 170 -2.88 -0.49 -14.06
CA GLU A 170 -3.64 -0.19 -15.30
C GLU A 170 -3.43 1.24 -15.79
N ALA A 171 -3.52 2.20 -14.88
CA ALA A 171 -3.31 3.61 -15.22
C ALA A 171 -1.87 3.87 -15.71
N ILE A 172 -0.87 3.26 -15.04
CA ILE A 172 0.54 3.37 -15.44
C ILE A 172 0.77 2.69 -16.78
N TYR A 173 0.23 1.48 -16.99
CA TYR A 173 0.27 0.76 -18.26
C TYR A 173 -0.25 1.62 -19.41
N LYS A 174 -1.47 2.16 -19.30
CA LYS A 174 -2.07 3.05 -20.30
C LYS A 174 -1.21 4.29 -20.56
N LYS A 175 -0.68 4.91 -19.50
CA LYS A 175 0.19 6.09 -19.63
C LYS A 175 1.49 5.77 -20.37
N ILE A 176 2.10 4.63 -20.10
CA ILE A 176 3.32 4.19 -20.81
C ILE A 176 3.00 3.97 -22.30
N LEU A 177 1.94 3.22 -22.62
CA LEU A 177 1.56 2.96 -24.02
C LEU A 177 1.26 4.25 -24.76
N ASN A 178 0.47 5.15 -24.18
CA ASN A 178 0.15 6.44 -24.79
C ASN A 178 1.39 7.28 -25.07
N ASN A 179 2.38 7.24 -24.17
CA ASN A 179 3.65 7.93 -24.38
C ASN A 179 4.50 7.30 -25.50
N ILE A 180 4.44 5.98 -25.66
CA ILE A 180 5.14 5.27 -26.74
C ILE A 180 4.45 5.52 -28.09
N PHE A 181 3.11 5.50 -28.15
CA PHE A 181 2.35 5.78 -29.38
C PHE A 181 2.55 7.19 -29.92
N LYS A 182 2.97 8.14 -29.09
CA LYS A 182 3.34 9.50 -29.53
C LYS A 182 4.75 9.58 -30.11
N LYS A 183 5.54 8.52 -30.09
CA LYS A 183 6.87 8.47 -30.67
C LYS A 183 6.82 8.04 -32.15
N ASN A 184 7.93 8.21 -32.84
CA ASN A 184 8.04 7.78 -34.24
C ASN A 184 7.87 6.25 -34.40
N ASN A 185 7.58 5.80 -35.62
CA ASN A 185 7.30 4.40 -35.94
C ASN A 185 8.46 3.45 -35.56
N LEU A 186 9.70 3.92 -35.68
CA LEU A 186 10.87 3.12 -35.30
C LEU A 186 10.90 2.81 -33.82
N ILE A 187 10.68 3.81 -32.97
CA ILE A 187 10.62 3.63 -31.51
C ILE A 187 9.47 2.70 -31.13
N GLN A 188 8.30 2.83 -31.75
CA GLN A 188 7.17 1.95 -31.51
C GLN A 188 7.49 0.49 -31.89
N LYS A 189 8.14 0.26 -33.06
CA LYS A 189 8.56 -1.10 -33.47
C LYS A 189 9.57 -1.69 -32.49
N LEU A 190 10.59 -0.93 -32.09
CA LEU A 190 11.60 -1.39 -31.12
C LEU A 190 10.98 -1.72 -29.78
N PHE A 191 10.01 -0.92 -29.31
CA PHE A 191 9.29 -1.20 -28.07
C PHE A 191 8.47 -2.49 -28.15
N LYS A 192 7.76 -2.73 -29.26
CA LYS A 192 7.04 -4.00 -29.50
C LYS A 192 7.97 -5.20 -29.47
N ILE A 193 9.15 -5.10 -30.10
CA ILE A 193 10.17 -6.16 -30.06
C ILE A 193 10.64 -6.38 -28.62
N ASN A 194 10.91 -5.31 -27.86
CA ASN A 194 11.31 -5.39 -26.47
C ASN A 194 10.30 -6.15 -25.61
N LEU A 195 9.01 -5.84 -25.76
CA LEU A 195 7.93 -6.53 -25.05
C LEU A 195 7.81 -8.00 -25.46
N LYS A 196 7.87 -8.29 -26.77
CA LYS A 196 7.82 -9.67 -27.28
C LYS A 196 8.94 -10.52 -26.69
N LEU A 197 10.18 -10.04 -26.73
CA LEU A 197 11.33 -10.75 -26.18
C LEU A 197 11.24 -10.93 -24.66
N GLY A 198 10.74 -9.91 -23.94
CA GLY A 198 10.51 -10.00 -22.52
C GLY A 198 9.44 -11.04 -22.17
N LYS A 199 8.35 -11.08 -22.92
CA LYS A 199 7.28 -12.07 -22.79
C LYS A 199 7.83 -13.49 -23.04
N THR A 200 8.55 -13.72 -24.15
CA THR A 200 9.18 -15.02 -24.45
C THR A 200 10.14 -15.46 -23.34
N LYS A 201 10.93 -14.53 -22.79
CA LYS A 201 11.81 -14.83 -21.67
C LYS A 201 11.04 -15.31 -20.44
N TYR A 202 9.86 -14.76 -20.18
CA TYR A 202 9.03 -15.08 -19.02
C TYR A 202 8.25 -16.39 -19.22
N GLU A 203 7.56 -16.54 -20.35
CA GLU A 203 6.65 -17.65 -20.62
C GLU A 203 7.35 -18.89 -21.19
N ASP A 204 8.34 -18.70 -22.05
CA ASP A 204 8.98 -19.77 -22.82
C ASP A 204 10.50 -19.63 -22.86
N LYS A 205 11.12 -19.91 -21.72
CA LYS A 205 12.59 -19.84 -21.58
C LYS A 205 13.36 -20.76 -22.54
N LYS A 206 12.74 -21.87 -22.99
CA LYS A 206 13.38 -22.83 -23.89
C LYS A 206 13.60 -22.24 -25.29
N ASN A 207 12.65 -21.46 -25.76
CA ASN A 207 12.73 -20.78 -27.08
C ASN A 207 13.43 -19.43 -27.06
N TYR A 208 13.94 -19.00 -25.87
CA TYR A 208 14.66 -17.75 -25.71
C TYR A 208 16.15 -17.91 -26.05
N ARG A 209 16.51 -17.60 -27.31
CA ARG A 209 17.84 -17.82 -27.90
C ARG A 209 18.89 -16.81 -27.41
N LEU A 210 20.17 -17.09 -27.66
CA LEU A 210 21.26 -16.17 -27.28
C LEU A 210 21.15 -14.81 -27.99
N SER A 211 20.77 -14.80 -29.28
CA SER A 211 20.47 -13.58 -30.05
C SER A 211 19.39 -12.73 -29.36
N ASP A 212 18.32 -13.37 -28.85
CA ASP A 212 17.23 -12.69 -28.19
C ASP A 212 17.70 -12.04 -26.88
N LYS A 213 18.62 -12.69 -26.16
CA LYS A 213 19.21 -12.14 -24.91
C LYS A 213 19.99 -10.85 -25.22
N ILE A 214 20.78 -10.83 -26.28
CA ILE A 214 21.60 -9.67 -26.69
C ILE A 214 20.67 -8.51 -27.09
N ILE A 215 19.70 -8.78 -27.99
CA ILE A 215 18.74 -7.76 -28.44
C ILE A 215 17.93 -7.22 -27.27
N LYS A 216 17.39 -8.10 -26.40
CA LYS A 216 16.64 -7.70 -25.22
C LYS A 216 17.49 -6.86 -24.27
N PHE A 217 18.74 -7.20 -24.06
CA PHE A 217 19.66 -6.42 -23.23
C PHE A 217 19.83 -4.99 -23.78
N LEU A 218 20.10 -4.82 -25.08
CA LEU A 218 20.24 -3.50 -25.70
C LEU A 218 18.94 -2.68 -25.59
N LEU A 219 17.78 -3.29 -25.89
CA LEU A 219 16.49 -2.62 -25.78
C LEU A 219 16.13 -2.26 -24.34
N SER A 220 16.54 -3.07 -23.37
CA SER A 220 16.31 -2.81 -21.95
C SER A 220 17.02 -1.53 -21.47
N LEU A 221 18.17 -1.20 -22.02
CA LEU A 221 18.89 0.05 -21.72
C LEU A 221 18.08 1.28 -22.16
N ILE A 222 17.32 1.13 -23.26
CA ILE A 222 16.52 2.22 -23.83
C ILE A 222 15.19 2.36 -23.12
N PHE A 223 14.48 1.24 -22.88
CA PHE A 223 13.09 1.25 -22.40
C PHE A 223 12.97 0.88 -20.93
N ASP A 224 13.48 -0.28 -20.52
CA ASP A 224 13.19 -0.85 -19.20
C ASP A 224 13.72 0.06 -18.09
N LYS A 225 14.94 0.57 -18.21
CA LYS A 225 15.53 1.50 -17.24
C LYS A 225 14.72 2.80 -17.10
N LYS A 226 14.23 3.35 -18.23
CA LYS A 226 13.43 4.59 -18.20
C LYS A 226 12.08 4.37 -17.57
N ILE A 227 11.42 3.24 -17.88
CA ILE A 227 10.11 2.91 -17.33
C ILE A 227 10.24 2.57 -15.84
N LYS A 228 11.27 1.81 -15.46
CA LYS A 228 11.52 1.49 -14.07
C LYS A 228 11.71 2.74 -13.18
N LYS A 229 12.30 3.81 -13.74
CA LYS A 229 12.47 5.09 -13.03
C LYS A 229 11.14 5.76 -12.64
N ILE A 230 10.00 5.39 -13.25
CA ILE A 230 8.67 5.87 -12.84
C ILE A 230 8.37 5.45 -11.40
N PHE A 231 8.85 4.27 -11.01
CA PHE A 231 8.65 3.68 -9.68
C PHE A 231 9.83 3.94 -8.71
N GLY A 232 10.83 4.71 -9.15
CA GLY A 232 12.08 4.90 -8.41
C GLY A 232 13.20 3.98 -8.89
N SER A 233 14.45 4.44 -8.75
CA SER A 233 15.62 3.71 -9.27
C SER A 233 15.99 2.46 -8.44
N LYS A 234 15.50 2.38 -7.21
CA LYS A 234 15.80 1.30 -6.25
C LYS A 234 14.71 0.22 -6.21
N LEU A 235 13.68 0.32 -7.05
CA LEU A 235 12.57 -0.63 -7.03
C LEU A 235 13.05 -2.07 -7.22
N LYS A 236 12.65 -2.94 -6.29
CA LYS A 236 12.85 -4.39 -6.31
C LYS A 236 11.59 -5.11 -6.77
N PHE A 237 10.46 -4.80 -6.12
CA PHE A 237 9.17 -5.45 -6.35
C PHE A 237 8.03 -4.44 -6.35
N LEU A 238 7.00 -4.77 -7.14
CA LEU A 238 5.66 -4.25 -6.98
C LEU A 238 4.79 -5.35 -6.35
N ILE A 239 3.87 -4.96 -5.47
CA ILE A 239 2.90 -5.89 -4.88
C ILE A 239 1.51 -5.43 -5.29
N SER A 240 0.73 -6.31 -5.91
CA SER A 240 -0.66 -6.06 -6.30
C SER A 240 -1.61 -6.85 -5.42
N GLY A 241 -2.55 -6.17 -4.77
CA GLY A 241 -3.56 -6.79 -3.92
C GLY A 241 -4.88 -6.03 -3.96
N GLY A 242 -5.89 -6.53 -3.23
CA GLY A 242 -7.22 -5.94 -3.20
C GLY A 242 -8.06 -6.16 -4.46
N GLY A 243 -7.58 -6.95 -5.42
CA GLY A 243 -8.28 -7.31 -6.65
C GLY A 243 -7.37 -8.05 -7.62
N ALA A 244 -7.96 -8.71 -8.63
CA ALA A 244 -7.21 -9.43 -9.64
C ALA A 244 -6.52 -8.46 -10.60
N LEU A 245 -5.21 -8.63 -10.80
CA LEU A 245 -4.46 -7.95 -11.86
C LEU A 245 -4.58 -8.77 -13.14
N SER A 246 -4.91 -8.13 -14.28
CA SER A 246 -5.00 -8.85 -15.54
C SER A 246 -3.64 -9.43 -15.94
N TYR A 247 -3.67 -10.63 -16.56
CA TYR A 247 -2.49 -11.30 -17.05
C TYR A 247 -1.69 -10.42 -18.04
N GLU A 248 -2.38 -9.70 -18.92
CA GLU A 248 -1.76 -8.81 -19.89
C GLU A 248 -0.91 -7.73 -19.23
N ILE A 249 -1.43 -7.09 -18.18
CA ILE A 249 -0.71 -6.05 -17.45
C ILE A 249 0.46 -6.65 -16.66
N ASN A 250 0.25 -7.81 -16.04
CA ASN A 250 1.34 -8.50 -15.35
C ASN A 250 2.50 -8.80 -16.31
N ILE A 251 2.21 -9.45 -17.45
CA ILE A 251 3.20 -9.78 -18.48
C ILE A 251 3.87 -8.54 -19.05
N PHE A 252 3.14 -7.44 -19.23
CA PHE A 252 3.71 -6.18 -19.67
C PHE A 252 4.84 -5.72 -18.74
N PHE A 253 4.58 -5.65 -17.42
CA PHE A 253 5.59 -5.22 -16.46
C PHE A 253 6.74 -6.22 -16.32
N GLU A 254 6.45 -7.52 -16.27
CA GLU A 254 7.47 -8.58 -16.25
C GLU A 254 8.37 -8.51 -17.51
N SER A 255 7.79 -8.22 -18.68
CA SER A 255 8.53 -8.02 -19.93
C SER A 255 9.49 -6.84 -19.87
N LEU A 256 9.23 -5.85 -19.03
CA LEU A 256 10.09 -4.70 -18.78
C LEU A 256 11.05 -4.91 -17.59
N GLY A 257 11.13 -6.13 -17.07
CA GLY A 257 11.97 -6.46 -15.93
C GLY A 257 11.50 -5.86 -14.60
N ILE A 258 10.21 -5.55 -14.50
CA ILE A 258 9.56 -5.08 -13.27
C ILE A 258 8.72 -6.22 -12.72
N LYS A 259 9.19 -6.81 -11.62
CA LYS A 259 8.53 -7.95 -10.98
C LYS A 259 7.31 -7.51 -10.19
N ILE A 260 6.16 -8.13 -10.46
CA ILE A 260 4.92 -7.93 -9.71
C ILE A 260 4.59 -9.21 -8.94
N LEU A 261 4.43 -9.08 -7.63
CA LEU A 261 3.89 -10.13 -6.77
C LEU A 261 2.40 -9.86 -6.58
N GLN A 262 1.58 -10.90 -6.70
CA GLN A 262 0.14 -10.77 -6.49
C GLN A 262 -0.23 -11.43 -5.16
N GLY A 263 -0.90 -10.66 -4.30
CA GLY A 263 -1.49 -11.14 -3.06
C GLY A 263 -3.00 -11.33 -3.21
N TYR A 264 -3.49 -12.50 -2.83
CA TYR A 264 -4.92 -12.78 -2.69
C TYR A 264 -5.27 -12.84 -1.21
N GLY A 265 -6.38 -12.21 -0.83
CA GLY A 265 -6.92 -12.26 0.52
C GLY A 265 -8.22 -11.47 0.60
N LEU A 266 -8.99 -11.76 1.63
CA LEU A 266 -10.19 -11.03 2.03
C LEU A 266 -9.92 -10.36 3.38
N THR A 267 -10.79 -9.44 3.79
CA THR A 267 -10.66 -8.84 5.13
C THR A 267 -10.93 -9.89 6.21
N GLU A 268 -11.76 -10.88 5.90
CA GLU A 268 -12.19 -11.94 6.79
C GLU A 268 -11.19 -13.11 6.90
N THR A 269 -10.18 -13.18 6.03
CA THR A 269 -9.24 -14.33 5.98
C THR A 269 -7.80 -13.89 5.94
#